data_6e228a575a54c0b40acb70839b611aa2
#
_entry.id   6e228a575a54c0b40acb70839b611aa2
#
_cell.length_a   1.000
_cell.length_b   1.000
_cell.length_c   1.000
_cell.angle_alpha   90.00
_cell.angle_beta   90.00
_cell.angle_gamma   90.00
#
_symmetry.space_group_name_H-M   'P 1'
#
loop_
_entity.id
_entity.type
_entity.pdbx_description
1 polymer ?
#
loop_
_entity_poly.entity_id
_entity_poly.type
_entity_poly.pdbx_seq_one_letter_code
_entity_poly.pdbx_strand_id
1 'polypeptide(L)'
;FKIGGAQAIASMAYGTETIPRVDKITGPGNIFVTLAKKEVYGHTDIDMLAGPSEILIIADDSADPVYVAADMLSQAEHDPLASSILLTDDTHLAEKVSIEIKSQLDILPRREIAQASLDNNGHIIVTENIEQSIHLANISAPEHIELLTKDPFHILPKIKCAGAIFLGSYSPEPLGDYFAGPNHVLPTGGTARYYSVLNVETFMKRTSIISYTKDGLEDVSDDIIHLAETEGLKAHANAIRLRSKLKC
;
A
#
# COMPACT_ATOMS: atom_id res chain seq x y z
N PHE A 1 -23.20 -14.52 -0.59
CA PHE A 1 -23.35 -14.65 -2.05
C PHE A 1 -22.13 -15.35 -2.62
N LYS A 2 -22.32 -16.25 -3.59
CA LYS A 2 -21.23 -16.98 -4.26
C LYS A 2 -20.98 -16.35 -5.64
N ILE A 3 -20.36 -15.18 -5.65
CA ILE A 3 -20.03 -14.41 -6.84
C ILE A 3 -18.65 -13.79 -6.68
N GLY A 4 -17.86 -13.75 -7.74
CA GLY A 4 -16.49 -13.20 -7.74
C GLY A 4 -16.24 -12.35 -8.98
N GLY A 5 -15.00 -11.90 -9.15
CA GLY A 5 -14.58 -11.12 -10.31
C GLY A 5 -15.21 -9.72 -10.39
N ALA A 6 -15.16 -9.12 -11.57
CA ALA A 6 -15.72 -7.79 -11.81
C ALA A 6 -17.24 -7.72 -11.53
N GLN A 7 -17.95 -8.82 -11.72
CA GLN A 7 -19.39 -8.93 -11.45
C GLN A 7 -19.72 -8.73 -9.96
N ALA A 8 -18.88 -9.26 -9.05
CA ALA A 8 -19.05 -9.04 -7.63
C ALA A 8 -18.85 -7.57 -7.27
N ILE A 9 -17.83 -6.93 -7.82
CA ILE A 9 -17.55 -5.51 -7.62
C ILE A 9 -18.74 -4.66 -8.09
N ALA A 10 -19.23 -4.89 -9.31
CA ALA A 10 -20.38 -4.16 -9.85
C ALA A 10 -21.65 -4.39 -9.02
N SER A 11 -21.91 -5.63 -8.60
CA SER A 11 -23.08 -5.96 -7.79
C SER A 11 -23.05 -5.26 -6.42
N MET A 12 -21.89 -5.18 -5.79
CA MET A 12 -21.74 -4.46 -4.52
C MET A 12 -21.83 -2.95 -4.71
N ALA A 13 -21.26 -2.41 -5.79
CA ALA A 13 -21.25 -0.97 -6.02
C ALA A 13 -22.64 -0.42 -6.36
N TYR A 14 -23.39 -1.10 -7.22
CA TYR A 14 -24.68 -0.61 -7.72
C TYR A 14 -25.88 -1.24 -7.03
N GLY A 15 -25.71 -2.38 -6.39
CA GLY A 15 -26.79 -3.19 -5.85
C GLY A 15 -27.49 -4.01 -6.94
N THR A 16 -28.23 -5.00 -6.50
CA THR A 16 -29.16 -5.82 -7.31
C THR A 16 -30.42 -6.08 -6.51
N GLU A 17 -31.40 -6.82 -7.06
CA GLU A 17 -32.59 -7.22 -6.30
C GLU A 17 -32.25 -7.98 -5.01
N THR A 18 -31.14 -8.72 -4.97
CA THR A 18 -30.77 -9.58 -3.84
C THR A 18 -29.48 -9.16 -3.13
N ILE A 19 -28.61 -8.37 -3.75
CA ILE A 19 -27.36 -7.89 -3.17
C ILE A 19 -27.52 -6.39 -2.89
N PRO A 20 -27.52 -5.97 -1.61
CA PRO A 20 -27.61 -4.55 -1.27
C PRO A 20 -26.34 -3.81 -1.74
N ARG A 21 -26.53 -2.58 -2.18
CA ARG A 21 -25.42 -1.67 -2.42
C ARG A 21 -24.62 -1.44 -1.14
N VAL A 22 -23.29 -1.34 -1.27
CA VAL A 22 -22.37 -1.08 -0.16
C VAL A 22 -21.70 0.29 -0.31
N ASP A 23 -21.25 0.85 0.82
CA ASP A 23 -20.52 2.12 0.84
C ASP A 23 -19.02 1.93 0.57
N LYS A 24 -18.48 0.74 0.88
CA LYS A 24 -17.06 0.41 0.68
C LYS A 24 -16.86 -1.04 0.27
N ILE A 25 -15.95 -1.26 -0.69
CA ILE A 25 -15.52 -2.57 -1.16
C ILE A 25 -14.07 -2.80 -0.76
N THR A 26 -13.80 -3.91 -0.07
CA THR A 26 -12.45 -4.28 0.38
C THR A 26 -12.10 -5.70 -0.09
N GLY A 27 -10.82 -5.97 -0.19
CA GLY A 27 -10.28 -7.29 -0.53
C GLY A 27 -9.47 -7.30 -1.83
N PRO A 28 -8.55 -8.26 -1.95
CA PRO A 28 -7.71 -8.44 -3.13
C PRO A 28 -8.48 -9.12 -4.26
N GLY A 29 -7.88 -9.14 -5.44
CA GLY A 29 -8.39 -9.87 -6.58
C GLY A 29 -7.46 -9.77 -7.79
N ASN A 30 -7.83 -10.45 -8.86
CA ASN A 30 -7.08 -10.39 -10.10
C ASN A 30 -7.23 -9.03 -10.81
N ILE A 31 -6.54 -8.85 -11.93
CA ILE A 31 -6.55 -7.60 -12.71
C ILE A 31 -7.97 -7.11 -13.07
N PHE A 32 -8.93 -8.01 -13.33
CA PHE A 32 -10.31 -7.63 -13.64
C PHE A 32 -11.03 -7.07 -12.42
N VAL A 33 -10.74 -7.59 -11.22
CA VAL A 33 -11.27 -7.04 -9.95
C VAL A 33 -10.66 -5.66 -9.70
N THR A 34 -9.37 -5.50 -9.90
CA THR A 34 -8.68 -4.22 -9.73
C THR A 34 -9.22 -3.15 -10.67
N LEU A 35 -9.41 -3.49 -11.96
CA LEU A 35 -10.00 -2.58 -12.93
C LEU A 35 -11.45 -2.24 -12.58
N ALA A 36 -12.25 -3.22 -12.17
CA ALA A 36 -13.63 -2.97 -11.75
C ALA A 36 -13.69 -2.08 -10.49
N LYS A 37 -12.81 -2.27 -9.50
CA LYS A 37 -12.70 -1.37 -8.34
C LYS A 37 -12.37 0.05 -8.77
N LYS A 38 -11.46 0.22 -9.72
CA LYS A 38 -11.10 1.54 -10.28
C LYS A 38 -12.30 2.22 -10.94
N GLU A 39 -13.09 1.49 -11.72
CA GLU A 39 -14.26 2.03 -12.40
C GLU A 39 -15.39 2.48 -11.46
N VAL A 40 -15.58 1.79 -10.34
CA VAL A 40 -16.63 2.12 -9.37
C VAL A 40 -16.17 3.13 -8.31
N TYR A 41 -14.87 3.44 -8.25
CA TYR A 41 -14.34 4.41 -7.28
C TYR A 41 -14.94 5.80 -7.51
N GLY A 42 -15.43 6.40 -6.43
CA GLY A 42 -16.21 7.64 -6.49
C GLY A 42 -17.73 7.42 -6.48
N HIS A 43 -18.20 6.24 -6.93
CA HIS A 43 -19.58 5.80 -6.72
C HIS A 43 -19.72 5.00 -5.42
N THR A 44 -18.75 4.14 -5.15
CA THR A 44 -18.53 3.48 -3.86
C THR A 44 -17.06 3.60 -3.50
N ASP A 45 -16.74 3.59 -2.22
CA ASP A 45 -15.36 3.65 -1.77
C ASP A 45 -14.69 2.27 -1.88
N ILE A 46 -13.38 2.26 -2.01
CA ILE A 46 -12.55 1.05 -2.06
C ILE A 46 -11.42 1.13 -1.03
N ASP A 47 -10.86 -0.02 -0.65
CA ASP A 47 -9.66 -0.07 0.18
C ASP A 47 -8.44 0.48 -0.55
N MET A 48 -8.10 -0.15 -1.68
CA MET A 48 -6.97 0.21 -2.54
C MET A 48 -7.09 -0.45 -3.91
N LEU A 49 -6.23 -0.04 -4.84
CA LEU A 49 -6.01 -0.72 -6.11
C LEU A 49 -4.79 -1.63 -5.93
N ALA A 50 -5.02 -2.94 -5.78
CA ALA A 50 -3.97 -3.92 -5.65
C ALA A 50 -3.56 -4.45 -7.04
N GLY A 51 -2.26 -4.43 -7.32
CA GLY A 51 -1.63 -5.08 -8.46
C GLY A 51 -1.09 -6.48 -8.10
N PRO A 52 -0.22 -7.06 -8.93
CA PRO A 52 0.53 -8.26 -8.59
C PRO A 52 1.37 -8.05 -7.33
N SER A 53 1.58 -9.11 -6.56
CA SER A 53 2.33 -9.04 -5.31
C SER A 53 3.83 -8.81 -5.55
N GLU A 54 4.47 -8.14 -4.61
CA GLU A 54 5.85 -7.66 -4.72
C GLU A 54 6.61 -7.91 -3.43
N ILE A 55 7.87 -8.37 -3.56
CA ILE A 55 8.84 -8.37 -2.47
C ILE A 55 10.10 -7.61 -2.86
N LEU A 56 10.60 -6.79 -1.96
CA LEU A 56 11.90 -6.16 -2.06
C LEU A 56 12.71 -6.51 -0.81
N ILE A 57 13.88 -7.09 -1.01
CA ILE A 57 14.78 -7.50 0.07
C ILE A 57 15.98 -6.56 0.08
N ILE A 58 16.30 -5.97 1.22
CA ILE A 58 17.58 -5.30 1.48
C ILE A 58 18.42 -6.24 2.33
N ALA A 59 19.57 -6.65 1.81
CA ALA A 59 20.46 -7.58 2.49
C ALA A 59 21.91 -7.08 2.45
N ASP A 60 22.65 -7.28 3.56
CA ASP A 60 24.09 -7.07 3.66
C ASP A 60 24.85 -8.42 3.69
N ASP A 61 26.15 -8.39 3.92
CA ASP A 61 27.03 -9.57 3.97
C ASP A 61 26.68 -10.58 5.09
N SER A 62 25.83 -10.22 6.01
CA SER A 62 25.38 -11.09 7.11
C SER A 62 24.18 -11.97 6.75
N ALA A 63 23.51 -11.71 5.63
CA ALA A 63 22.36 -12.46 5.19
C ALA A 63 22.73 -13.86 4.68
N ASP A 64 21.88 -14.85 4.98
CA ASP A 64 22.01 -16.19 4.44
C ASP A 64 21.46 -16.23 3.00
N PRO A 65 22.27 -16.53 1.98
CA PRO A 65 21.81 -16.58 0.59
C PRO A 65 20.71 -17.63 0.35
N VAL A 66 20.64 -18.68 1.17
CA VAL A 66 19.59 -19.71 1.09
C VAL A 66 18.25 -19.12 1.47
N TYR A 67 18.19 -18.29 2.53
CA TYR A 67 16.97 -17.63 2.98
C TYR A 67 16.52 -16.56 1.99
N VAL A 68 17.45 -15.70 1.55
CA VAL A 68 17.14 -14.67 0.54
C VAL A 68 16.55 -15.27 -0.74
N ALA A 69 17.14 -16.37 -1.22
CA ALA A 69 16.64 -17.06 -2.41
C ALA A 69 15.24 -17.67 -2.17
N ALA A 70 15.00 -18.25 -0.99
CA ALA A 70 13.71 -18.81 -0.62
C ALA A 70 12.62 -17.74 -0.58
N ASP A 71 12.92 -16.57 -0.01
CA ASP A 71 11.97 -15.47 0.12
C ASP A 71 11.65 -14.84 -1.25
N MET A 72 12.64 -14.69 -2.12
CA MET A 72 12.42 -14.28 -3.52
C MET A 72 11.55 -15.28 -4.30
N LEU A 73 11.75 -16.59 -4.09
CA LEU A 73 10.97 -17.64 -4.75
C LEU A 73 9.56 -17.77 -4.16
N SER A 74 9.39 -17.57 -2.87
CA SER A 74 8.08 -17.51 -2.21
C SER A 74 7.17 -16.49 -2.88
N GLN A 75 7.69 -15.30 -3.17
CA GLN A 75 6.94 -14.28 -3.88
C GLN A 75 6.73 -14.63 -5.35
N ALA A 76 7.77 -15.13 -6.04
CA ALA A 76 7.72 -15.43 -7.46
C ALA A 76 6.70 -16.53 -7.82
N GLU A 77 6.42 -17.46 -6.90
CA GLU A 77 5.46 -18.54 -7.18
C GLU A 77 3.97 -18.10 -7.13
N HIS A 78 3.68 -16.89 -6.65
CA HIS A 78 2.30 -16.39 -6.56
C HIS A 78 1.67 -16.18 -7.94
N ASP A 79 2.36 -15.46 -8.83
CA ASP A 79 1.83 -15.08 -10.16
C ASP A 79 3.00 -14.80 -11.13
N PRO A 80 2.87 -15.09 -12.45
CA PRO A 80 3.88 -14.72 -13.44
C PRO A 80 4.19 -13.22 -13.51
N LEU A 81 3.32 -12.37 -12.99
CA LEU A 81 3.51 -10.91 -12.90
C LEU A 81 4.04 -10.45 -11.54
N ALA A 82 4.25 -11.36 -10.58
CA ALA A 82 4.86 -11.03 -9.29
C ALA A 82 6.26 -10.47 -9.48
N SER A 83 6.71 -9.64 -8.55
CA SER A 83 8.05 -9.02 -8.58
C SER A 83 8.85 -9.43 -7.35
N SER A 84 10.11 -9.84 -7.58
CA SER A 84 11.05 -10.23 -6.52
C SER A 84 12.38 -9.52 -6.73
N ILE A 85 12.73 -8.58 -5.83
CA ILE A 85 13.91 -7.72 -5.98
C ILE A 85 14.81 -7.87 -4.77
N LEU A 86 16.09 -8.16 -5.01
CA LEU A 86 17.17 -8.08 -4.02
C LEU A 86 17.99 -6.82 -4.27
N LEU A 87 18.16 -6.01 -3.24
CA LEU A 87 19.13 -4.92 -3.16
C LEU A 87 20.21 -5.28 -2.13
N THR A 88 21.47 -5.31 -2.54
CA THR A 88 22.58 -5.63 -1.65
C THR A 88 23.81 -4.81 -2.02
N ASP A 89 24.64 -4.49 -1.04
CA ASP A 89 25.97 -3.89 -1.28
C ASP A 89 27.11 -4.95 -1.31
N ASP A 90 26.75 -6.24 -1.19
CA ASP A 90 27.70 -7.35 -1.29
C ASP A 90 27.54 -8.14 -2.59
N THR A 91 28.53 -8.04 -3.48
CA THR A 91 28.58 -8.79 -4.73
C THR A 91 28.61 -10.31 -4.51
N HIS A 92 29.29 -10.79 -3.45
CA HIS A 92 29.37 -12.22 -3.17
C HIS A 92 28.02 -12.79 -2.72
N LEU A 93 27.26 -12.03 -1.94
CA LEU A 93 25.89 -12.42 -1.59
C LEU A 93 25.03 -12.50 -2.86
N ALA A 94 25.08 -11.49 -3.73
CA ALA A 94 24.35 -11.46 -4.99
C ALA A 94 24.61 -12.69 -5.86
N GLU A 95 25.89 -13.08 -6.02
CA GLU A 95 26.30 -14.27 -6.77
C GLU A 95 25.76 -15.56 -6.14
N LYS A 96 25.88 -15.72 -4.81
CA LYS A 96 25.38 -16.90 -4.09
C LYS A 96 23.85 -17.01 -4.18
N VAL A 97 23.12 -15.91 -3.99
CA VAL A 97 21.66 -15.89 -4.13
C VAL A 97 21.24 -16.30 -5.54
N SER A 98 21.94 -15.83 -6.58
CA SER A 98 21.65 -16.22 -7.96
C SER A 98 21.83 -17.73 -8.20
N ILE A 99 22.80 -18.35 -7.53
CA ILE A 99 23.03 -19.82 -7.58
C ILE A 99 21.92 -20.56 -6.82
N GLU A 100 21.59 -20.09 -5.61
CA GLU A 100 20.58 -20.70 -4.76
C GLU A 100 19.18 -20.62 -5.38
N ILE A 101 18.81 -19.53 -6.01
CA ILE A 101 17.54 -19.39 -6.75
C ILE A 101 17.41 -20.53 -7.78
N LYS A 102 18.44 -20.81 -8.57
CA LYS A 102 18.41 -21.88 -9.57
C LYS A 102 18.25 -23.25 -8.93
N SER A 103 18.99 -23.49 -7.85
CA SER A 103 18.94 -24.77 -7.13
C SER A 103 17.57 -25.03 -6.51
N GLN A 104 16.99 -24.02 -5.87
CA GLN A 104 15.69 -24.14 -5.20
C GLN A 104 14.54 -24.18 -6.19
N LEU A 105 14.61 -23.42 -7.28
CA LEU A 105 13.60 -23.39 -8.34
C LEU A 105 13.39 -24.76 -8.99
N ASP A 106 14.47 -25.56 -9.13
CA ASP A 106 14.41 -26.89 -9.76
C ASP A 106 13.51 -27.89 -9.01
N ILE A 107 13.29 -27.69 -7.73
CA ILE A 107 12.46 -28.57 -6.87
C ILE A 107 11.06 -28.00 -6.57
N LEU A 108 10.75 -26.78 -7.03
CA LEU A 108 9.45 -26.17 -6.75
C LEU A 108 8.33 -26.76 -7.60
N PRO A 109 7.17 -27.14 -6.99
CA PRO A 109 6.01 -27.61 -7.76
C PRO A 109 5.47 -26.59 -8.75
N ARG A 110 5.54 -25.27 -8.42
CA ARG A 110 5.09 -24.15 -9.28
C ARG A 110 6.23 -23.50 -10.07
N ARG A 111 7.24 -24.29 -10.44
CA ARG A 111 8.46 -23.85 -11.13
C ARG A 111 8.18 -22.94 -12.33
N GLU A 112 7.25 -23.31 -13.21
CA GLU A 112 6.95 -22.52 -14.42
C GLU A 112 6.47 -21.11 -14.11
N ILE A 113 5.65 -20.96 -13.08
CA ILE A 113 5.13 -19.67 -12.63
C ILE A 113 6.26 -18.84 -12.03
N ALA A 114 7.02 -19.42 -11.10
CA ALA A 114 8.14 -18.74 -10.45
C ALA A 114 9.22 -18.34 -11.46
N GLN A 115 9.55 -19.21 -12.43
CA GLN A 115 10.49 -18.91 -13.50
C GLN A 115 10.00 -17.73 -14.35
N ALA A 116 8.73 -17.73 -14.78
CA ALA A 116 8.17 -16.63 -15.58
C ALA A 116 8.19 -15.30 -14.82
N SER A 117 7.89 -15.32 -13.52
CA SER A 117 7.97 -14.15 -12.65
C SER A 117 9.41 -13.63 -12.56
N LEU A 118 10.38 -14.51 -12.29
CA LEU A 118 11.79 -14.12 -12.18
C LEU A 118 12.36 -13.61 -13.50
N ASP A 119 12.00 -14.24 -14.63
CA ASP A 119 12.49 -13.83 -15.95
C ASP A 119 12.01 -12.43 -16.36
N ASN A 120 10.81 -12.05 -15.94
CA ASN A 120 10.20 -10.78 -16.30
C ASN A 120 10.40 -9.68 -15.24
N ASN A 121 10.35 -10.03 -13.95
CA ASN A 121 10.26 -9.08 -12.85
C ASN A 121 11.21 -9.43 -11.69
N GLY A 122 12.11 -10.42 -11.83
CA GLY A 122 13.12 -10.76 -10.84
C GLY A 122 14.40 -9.95 -11.07
N HIS A 123 14.92 -9.32 -10.01
CA HIS A 123 16.14 -8.51 -10.10
C HIS A 123 17.03 -8.72 -8.89
N ILE A 124 18.33 -8.84 -9.14
CA ILE A 124 19.39 -8.75 -8.13
C ILE A 124 20.23 -7.53 -8.49
N ILE A 125 20.19 -6.52 -7.65
CA ILE A 125 20.84 -5.23 -7.89
C ILE A 125 21.92 -5.02 -6.83
N VAL A 126 23.18 -4.91 -7.28
CA VAL A 126 24.28 -4.54 -6.40
C VAL A 126 24.38 -3.02 -6.33
N THR A 127 24.28 -2.50 -5.12
CA THR A 127 24.34 -1.06 -4.83
C THR A 127 25.72 -0.68 -4.31
N GLU A 128 26.02 0.62 -4.28
CA GLU A 128 27.30 1.12 -3.73
C GLU A 128 27.38 0.96 -2.21
N ASN A 129 26.23 1.00 -1.53
CA ASN A 129 26.11 0.88 -0.09
C ASN A 129 24.62 0.69 0.31
N ILE A 130 24.37 0.33 1.56
CA ILE A 130 23.01 0.13 2.09
C ILE A 130 22.15 1.40 2.03
N GLU A 131 22.71 2.59 2.12
CA GLU A 131 21.94 3.84 2.00
C GLU A 131 21.35 4.01 0.59
N GLN A 132 22.07 3.58 -0.45
CA GLN A 132 21.53 3.54 -1.81
C GLN A 132 20.41 2.51 -1.94
N SER A 133 20.54 1.34 -1.31
CA SER A 133 19.48 0.33 -1.26
C SER A 133 18.20 0.90 -0.60
N ILE A 134 18.34 1.59 0.52
CA ILE A 134 17.23 2.26 1.21
C ILE A 134 16.57 3.32 0.33
N HIS A 135 17.38 4.11 -0.39
CA HIS A 135 16.86 5.12 -1.31
C HIS A 135 16.03 4.49 -2.43
N LEU A 136 16.53 3.44 -3.06
CA LEU A 136 15.84 2.70 -4.12
C LEU A 136 14.56 2.03 -3.60
N ALA A 137 14.59 1.45 -2.41
CA ALA A 137 13.42 0.86 -1.78
C ALA A 137 12.32 1.91 -1.52
N ASN A 138 12.66 3.09 -1.04
CA ASN A 138 11.71 4.18 -0.86
C ASN A 138 11.16 4.73 -2.19
N ILE A 139 11.96 4.69 -3.27
CA ILE A 139 11.48 5.00 -4.63
C ILE A 139 10.53 3.92 -5.13
N SER A 140 10.82 2.65 -4.91
CA SER A 140 9.95 1.54 -5.31
C SER A 140 8.63 1.55 -4.53
N ALA A 141 8.69 1.83 -3.23
CA ALA A 141 7.56 1.75 -2.30
C ALA A 141 6.83 0.39 -2.40
N PRO A 142 7.53 -0.73 -2.12
CA PRO A 142 7.04 -2.08 -2.37
C PRO A 142 5.92 -2.48 -1.42
N GLU A 143 5.18 -3.52 -1.80
CA GLU A 143 4.20 -4.19 -0.95
C GLU A 143 4.86 -4.77 0.30
N HIS A 144 5.84 -5.66 0.10
CA HIS A 144 6.63 -6.26 1.17
C HIS A 144 8.08 -5.78 1.08
N ILE A 145 8.65 -5.42 2.23
CA ILE A 145 10.08 -5.18 2.33
C ILE A 145 10.68 -6.03 3.46
N GLU A 146 11.73 -6.78 3.16
CA GLU A 146 12.52 -7.51 4.14
C GLU A 146 13.87 -6.83 4.36
N LEU A 147 14.24 -6.67 5.63
CA LEU A 147 15.52 -6.10 6.03
C LEU A 147 16.39 -7.22 6.62
N LEU A 148 17.13 -7.91 5.75
CA LEU A 148 18.02 -9.01 6.10
C LEU A 148 19.46 -8.49 6.30
N THR A 149 19.63 -7.61 7.28
CA THR A 149 20.89 -6.95 7.59
C THR A 149 21.28 -7.23 9.02
N LYS A 150 22.54 -6.98 9.35
CA LYS A 150 23.09 -7.17 10.71
C LYS A 150 22.34 -6.37 11.78
N ASP A 151 21.85 -5.19 11.44
CA ASP A 151 21.03 -4.35 12.34
C ASP A 151 19.81 -3.77 11.59
N PRO A 152 18.74 -4.55 11.42
CA PRO A 152 17.56 -4.11 10.69
C PRO A 152 16.81 -2.98 11.42
N PHE A 153 16.90 -2.89 12.77
CA PHE A 153 16.28 -1.84 13.55
C PHE A 153 16.92 -0.47 13.31
N HIS A 154 18.23 -0.42 12.99
CA HIS A 154 18.90 0.81 12.59
C HIS A 154 18.41 1.35 11.25
N ILE A 155 18.04 0.44 10.34
CA ILE A 155 17.54 0.78 8.98
C ILE A 155 16.05 1.15 9.02
N LEU A 156 15.27 0.51 9.88
CA LEU A 156 13.81 0.67 9.95
C LEU A 156 13.33 2.14 9.91
N PRO A 157 13.88 3.11 10.67
CA PRO A 157 13.42 4.49 10.63
C PRO A 157 13.65 5.20 9.28
N LYS A 158 14.49 4.65 8.41
CA LYS A 158 14.83 5.20 7.10
C LYS A 158 13.89 4.69 6.00
N ILE A 159 13.14 3.60 6.25
CA ILE A 159 12.12 3.10 5.34
C ILE A 159 10.84 3.92 5.53
N LYS A 160 10.43 4.62 4.48
CA LYS A 160 9.28 5.55 4.53
C LYS A 160 8.05 5.02 3.82
N CYS A 161 8.25 4.15 2.83
CA CYS A 161 7.20 3.69 1.93
C CYS A 161 7.31 2.18 1.75
N ALA A 162 6.48 1.44 2.48
CA ALA A 162 6.30 0.00 2.30
C ALA A 162 4.91 -0.40 2.82
N GLY A 163 4.33 -1.45 2.27
CA GLY A 163 3.07 -2.00 2.77
C GLY A 163 3.26 -2.75 4.08
N ALA A 164 4.24 -3.65 4.14
CA ALA A 164 4.68 -4.34 5.34
C ALA A 164 6.22 -4.40 5.40
N ILE A 165 6.78 -4.36 6.62
CA ILE A 165 8.23 -4.40 6.85
C ILE A 165 8.56 -5.60 7.75
N PHE A 166 9.46 -6.46 7.29
CA PHE A 166 9.90 -7.68 7.96
C PHE A 166 11.36 -7.51 8.39
N LEU A 167 11.68 -7.86 9.65
CA LEU A 167 12.95 -7.53 10.26
C LEU A 167 13.73 -8.77 10.63
N GLY A 168 14.86 -8.98 9.96
CA GLY A 168 15.81 -10.04 10.25
C GLY A 168 15.42 -11.42 9.71
N SER A 169 16.36 -12.35 9.77
CA SER A 169 16.31 -13.65 9.11
C SER A 169 15.18 -14.59 9.55
N TYR A 170 14.50 -14.28 10.65
CA TYR A 170 13.42 -15.13 11.19
C TYR A 170 12.04 -14.50 11.04
N SER A 171 11.91 -13.48 10.21
CA SER A 171 10.65 -12.81 9.90
C SER A 171 10.42 -12.78 8.39
N PRO A 172 10.31 -13.95 7.72
CA PRO A 172 10.03 -13.99 6.30
C PRO A 172 8.57 -13.56 5.99
N GLU A 173 8.31 -13.12 4.78
CA GLU A 173 7.00 -12.67 4.31
C GLU A 173 5.86 -13.66 4.63
N PRO A 174 6.00 -15.00 4.42
CA PRO A 174 4.93 -15.94 4.73
C PRO A 174 4.50 -15.96 6.20
N LEU A 175 5.37 -15.54 7.12
CA LEU A 175 4.99 -15.36 8.53
C LEU A 175 3.92 -14.27 8.67
N GLY A 176 4.04 -13.19 7.90
CA GLY A 176 3.05 -12.10 7.87
C GLY A 176 1.72 -12.56 7.34
N ASP A 177 1.73 -13.29 6.25
CA ASP A 177 0.51 -13.75 5.57
C ASP A 177 -0.29 -14.77 6.38
N TYR A 178 0.39 -15.67 7.08
CA TYR A 178 -0.29 -16.84 7.67
C TYR A 178 -0.42 -16.80 9.19
N PHE A 179 0.40 -16.01 9.92
CA PHE A 179 0.43 -16.16 11.37
C PHE A 179 0.66 -14.89 12.20
N ALA A 180 1.41 -13.91 11.74
CA ALA A 180 1.85 -12.77 12.56
C ALA A 180 0.72 -11.84 13.03
N GLY A 181 -0.44 -11.90 12.37
CA GLY A 181 -1.65 -11.21 12.78
C GLY A 181 -1.98 -9.88 12.08
N PRO A 182 -1.05 -9.10 11.53
CA PRO A 182 -1.40 -7.98 10.66
C PRO A 182 -2.20 -8.43 9.43
N ASN A 183 -2.99 -7.51 8.86
CA ASN A 183 -3.71 -7.82 7.64
C ASN A 183 -2.74 -7.88 6.44
N HIS A 184 -2.94 -8.87 5.57
CA HIS A 184 -2.12 -9.07 4.37
C HIS A 184 -2.68 -8.37 3.11
N VAL A 185 -3.76 -7.58 3.21
CA VAL A 185 -4.22 -6.72 2.12
C VAL A 185 -3.41 -5.44 2.15
N LEU A 186 -2.39 -5.40 1.33
CA LEU A 186 -1.34 -4.40 1.32
C LEU A 186 -1.35 -3.57 0.02
N PRO A 187 -0.86 -2.33 0.06
CA PRO A 187 -0.70 -1.51 -1.13
C PRO A 187 0.43 -2.03 -2.01
N THR A 188 0.17 -2.23 -3.30
CA THR A 188 1.10 -2.70 -4.32
C THR A 188 1.37 -1.63 -5.39
N GLY A 189 2.30 -1.88 -6.31
CA GLY A 189 2.54 -0.98 -7.45
C GLY A 189 2.99 0.42 -7.05
N GLY A 190 3.78 0.54 -5.98
CA GLY A 190 4.27 1.80 -5.47
C GLY A 190 3.23 2.63 -4.71
N THR A 191 2.03 2.11 -4.48
CA THR A 191 0.95 2.84 -3.79
C THR A 191 1.15 2.93 -2.27
N ALA A 192 2.12 2.19 -1.71
CA ALA A 192 2.54 2.34 -0.31
C ALA A 192 3.08 3.74 0.04
N ARG A 193 3.22 4.62 -0.94
CA ARG A 193 3.52 6.06 -0.73
C ARG A 193 2.36 6.81 -0.08
N TYR A 194 1.12 6.34 -0.22
CA TYR A 194 -0.09 7.04 0.23
C TYR A 194 -1.21 6.13 0.72
N TYR A 195 -1.14 4.83 0.45
CA TYR A 195 -2.04 3.85 1.06
C TYR A 195 -1.36 3.13 2.22
N SER A 196 -2.16 2.74 3.19
CA SER A 196 -1.76 1.89 4.32
C SER A 196 -2.34 0.49 4.16
N VAL A 197 -1.81 -0.46 4.93
CA VAL A 197 -2.42 -1.79 5.10
C VAL A 197 -3.89 -1.66 5.51
N LEU A 198 -4.74 -2.56 5.03
CA LEU A 198 -6.14 -2.64 5.45
C LEU A 198 -6.25 -2.80 6.97
N ASN A 199 -6.91 -1.86 7.62
CA ASN A 199 -7.06 -1.81 9.08
C ASN A 199 -8.40 -1.22 9.49
N VAL A 200 -8.64 -1.08 10.79
CA VAL A 200 -9.90 -0.55 11.33
C VAL A 200 -10.17 0.89 10.86
N GLU A 201 -9.12 1.72 10.73
CA GLU A 201 -9.29 3.11 10.28
C GLU A 201 -9.81 3.21 8.85
N THR A 202 -9.57 2.18 8.02
CA THR A 202 -10.11 2.08 6.65
C THR A 202 -11.64 2.15 6.63
N PHE A 203 -12.31 1.72 7.70
CA PHE A 203 -13.78 1.71 7.85
C PHE A 203 -14.30 2.88 8.67
N MET A 204 -13.44 3.79 9.12
CA MET A 204 -13.80 4.93 9.93
C MET A 204 -13.92 6.20 9.08
N LYS A 205 -14.84 7.08 9.44
CA LYS A 205 -14.99 8.41 8.86
C LYS A 205 -14.78 9.48 9.91
N ARG A 206 -14.20 10.59 9.50
CA ARG A 206 -14.03 11.77 10.32
C ARG A 206 -14.99 12.86 9.83
N THR A 207 -15.66 13.51 10.76
CA THR A 207 -16.59 14.62 10.47
C THR A 207 -16.18 15.82 11.31
N SER A 208 -16.06 16.98 10.68
CA SER A 208 -15.85 18.23 11.41
C SER A 208 -17.15 18.68 12.07
N ILE A 209 -17.08 19.00 13.36
CA ILE A 209 -18.18 19.58 14.11
C ILE A 209 -17.78 21.01 14.46
N ILE A 210 -18.61 21.97 14.02
CA ILE A 210 -18.38 23.40 14.25
C ILE A 210 -19.55 23.95 15.05
N SER A 211 -19.27 24.54 16.21
CA SER A 211 -20.24 25.20 17.07
C SER A 211 -19.65 26.51 17.59
N TYR A 212 -20.35 27.60 17.36
CA TYR A 212 -19.99 28.92 17.85
C TYR A 212 -21.14 29.48 18.74
N THR A 213 -20.76 30.22 19.75
CA THR A 213 -21.72 31.09 20.46
C THR A 213 -22.03 32.32 19.61
N LYS A 214 -23.10 33.06 19.97
CA LYS A 214 -23.43 34.29 19.29
C LYS A 214 -22.28 35.30 19.38
N ASP A 215 -21.74 35.51 20.57
CA ASP A 215 -20.66 36.45 20.82
C ASP A 215 -19.41 36.04 20.06
N GLY A 216 -19.03 34.75 20.07
CA GLY A 216 -17.89 34.25 19.30
C GLY A 216 -18.06 34.39 17.78
N LEU A 217 -19.29 34.35 17.26
CA LEU A 217 -19.54 34.64 15.84
C LEU A 217 -19.45 36.15 15.57
N GLU A 218 -19.96 37.00 16.48
CA GLU A 218 -19.88 38.48 16.35
C GLU A 218 -18.42 38.93 16.30
N ASP A 219 -17.54 38.37 17.13
CA ASP A 219 -16.11 38.70 17.17
C ASP A 219 -15.35 38.48 15.85
N VAL A 220 -15.79 37.54 15.02
CA VAL A 220 -15.11 37.18 13.74
C VAL A 220 -15.94 37.53 12.50
N SER A 221 -17.10 38.15 12.67
CA SER A 221 -18.05 38.36 11.57
C SER A 221 -17.54 39.28 10.48
N ASP A 222 -16.83 40.35 10.84
CA ASP A 222 -16.30 41.31 9.86
C ASP A 222 -15.26 40.70 8.96
N ASP A 223 -14.37 39.89 9.52
CA ASP A 223 -13.32 39.18 8.76
C ASP A 223 -13.93 38.17 7.77
N ILE A 224 -14.93 37.40 8.23
CA ILE A 224 -15.64 36.45 7.37
C ILE A 224 -16.36 37.16 6.24
N ILE A 225 -17.08 38.28 6.56
CA ILE A 225 -17.79 39.06 5.56
C ILE A 225 -16.82 39.62 4.51
N HIS A 226 -15.72 40.24 4.99
CA HIS A 226 -14.70 40.78 4.10
C HIS A 226 -14.12 39.77 3.16
N LEU A 227 -13.76 38.58 3.68
CA LEU A 227 -13.20 37.48 2.87
C LEU A 227 -14.22 36.99 1.84
N ALA A 228 -15.45 36.73 2.26
CA ALA A 228 -16.52 36.26 1.36
C ALA A 228 -16.82 37.28 0.25
N GLU A 229 -16.78 38.59 0.55
CA GLU A 229 -16.98 39.64 -0.45
C GLU A 229 -15.80 39.74 -1.44
N THR A 230 -14.59 39.57 -0.94
CA THR A 230 -13.39 39.52 -1.79
C THR A 230 -13.46 38.39 -2.79
N GLU A 231 -14.02 37.24 -2.40
CA GLU A 231 -14.30 36.09 -3.28
C GLU A 231 -15.55 36.31 -4.17
N GLY A 232 -16.30 37.40 -3.98
CA GLY A 232 -17.56 37.69 -4.70
C GLY A 232 -18.75 36.89 -4.20
N LEU A 233 -18.65 36.21 -3.05
CA LEU A 233 -19.67 35.32 -2.48
C LEU A 233 -20.62 36.09 -1.57
N LYS A 234 -21.44 36.99 -2.13
CA LYS A 234 -22.35 37.88 -1.39
C LYS A 234 -23.35 37.14 -0.51
N ALA A 235 -23.83 35.98 -0.90
CA ALA A 235 -24.75 35.19 -0.09
C ALA A 235 -24.06 34.62 1.17
N HIS A 236 -22.77 34.24 1.08
CA HIS A 236 -21.96 33.83 2.24
C HIS A 236 -21.81 35.00 3.22
N ALA A 237 -21.42 36.17 2.74
CA ALA A 237 -21.34 37.40 3.55
C ALA A 237 -22.66 37.70 4.21
N ASN A 238 -23.79 37.62 3.49
CA ASN A 238 -25.10 37.89 4.01
C ASN A 238 -25.56 36.88 5.09
N ALA A 239 -25.17 35.61 4.96
CA ALA A 239 -25.45 34.59 5.97
C ALA A 239 -24.85 34.95 7.35
N ILE A 240 -23.69 35.58 7.35
CA ILE A 240 -23.04 36.09 8.56
C ILE A 240 -23.73 37.37 9.05
N ARG A 241 -23.96 38.34 8.16
CA ARG A 241 -24.62 39.62 8.52
C ARG A 241 -25.97 39.43 9.22
N LEU A 242 -26.79 38.47 8.77
CA LEU A 242 -28.07 38.18 9.34
C LEU A 242 -28.00 37.57 10.77
N ARG A 243 -26.86 37.01 11.13
CA ARG A 243 -26.62 36.35 12.43
C ARG A 243 -25.84 37.25 13.41
N SER A 244 -24.87 37.97 12.90
CA SER A 244 -24.20 39.03 13.62
C SER A 244 -25.11 40.23 13.50
N LYS A 245 -25.69 40.73 14.58
CA LYS A 245 -26.41 42.00 14.58
C LYS A 245 -25.41 43.14 14.35
N LEU A 246 -24.87 43.25 13.17
CA LEU A 246 -24.29 44.51 12.75
C LEU A 246 -25.45 45.48 12.69
N LYS A 247 -25.49 46.38 13.67
CA LYS A 247 -26.40 47.51 13.69
C LYS A 247 -26.23 48.27 12.38
N CYS A 248 -27.32 48.42 11.62
CA CYS A 248 -27.42 49.42 10.56
C CYS A 248 -27.06 50.80 11.10
#